data_8026ce23373b2281ab76955b2413ae4e
#
_entry.id   8026ce23373b2281ab76955b2413ae4e
#
_cell.length_a   1.000
_cell.length_b   1.000
_cell.length_c   1.000
_cell.angle_alpha   90.00
_cell.angle_beta   90.00
_cell.angle_gamma   90.00
#
_symmetry.space_group_name_H-M   'P 1'
#
loop_
_entity.id
_entity.type
_entity.pdbx_description
1 polymer ?
#
loop_
_entity_poly.entity_id
_entity_poly.type
_entity_poly.pdbx_seq_one_letter_code
_entity_poly.pdbx_strand_id
1 'polypeptide(L)'
;MTTRKSFAALSLAAAGALALTACSSGSSSGESADSSSSGDSDGTITLTVATFNEFGYTQEMFDQYEADHPGITVKEKKAATSNEARDNMNTRLAAGSGLSDVEAIEVDWLPELMQYPDEFVDLTSDETNGRWLEWKTTAATTSDGKLIGYGTDVGPEAICYRADLFEKAGLPTDRDEVAALLKGDWDTYFQVGKQFVDKTGIPWYDGATATYQGMINQVENPFENDDDTVIPLKDNSTIKGVYDTVLTQSVDNELSAHLSQWSEDWVNAFQKDGFATMLCPPWMLGVIEGNAEGVTGWDVAPVFPGGGGNWGGSYLTVPAQGAHPEEAKELAAWLTAPEQQIQAFKNKGTFPSQVEALDSDELTSYTNEFFNNAPVGQIYSDRAKAVTVQPYKGPNFFTITQIVTDAMTRVDVDKTDDASSSWDKALSEFDQLGLQ
;
A
#
# COMPACT_ATOMS: atom_id res chain seq x y z
N MET A 1 23.75 37.02 47.58
CA MET A 1 22.87 38.19 47.41
C MET A 1 21.78 37.71 46.44
N THR A 2 20.70 37.17 47.03
CA THR A 2 19.35 37.76 47.17
C THR A 2 18.78 38.19 45.82
N THR A 3 17.64 37.67 45.33
CA THR A 3 16.34 37.56 45.98
C THR A 3 15.40 36.63 45.17
N ARG A 4 14.69 35.76 45.89
CA ARG A 4 13.46 35.05 45.50
C ARG A 4 12.32 36.06 45.31
N LYS A 5 11.42 35.82 44.35
CA LYS A 5 10.02 36.25 44.47
C LYS A 5 9.10 35.14 43.98
N SER A 6 8.40 34.54 44.94
CA SER A 6 7.20 33.74 44.82
C SER A 6 6.00 34.66 44.56
N PHE A 7 5.04 34.26 43.73
CA PHE A 7 3.66 34.76 43.84
C PHE A 7 2.66 33.59 43.76
N ALA A 8 1.72 33.72 44.66
CA ALA A 8 0.78 32.72 45.15
C ALA A 8 -0.45 32.56 44.26
N ALA A 9 -1.11 31.45 44.50
CA ALA A 9 -2.40 31.01 43.98
C ALA A 9 -3.55 32.01 44.33
N LEU A 10 -4.59 32.04 43.45
CA LEU A 10 -5.91 32.44 43.84
C LEU A 10 -6.92 31.53 43.15
N SER A 11 -7.57 30.70 43.97
CA SER A 11 -8.77 29.90 43.68
C SER A 11 -9.99 30.84 43.77
N LEU A 12 -10.93 30.71 42.82
CA LEU A 12 -12.30 31.19 43.03
C LEU A 12 -13.27 30.15 42.52
N ALA A 13 -13.94 29.54 43.49
CA ALA A 13 -15.17 28.75 43.29
C ALA A 13 -16.38 29.69 43.22
N ALA A 14 -17.27 29.46 42.29
CA ALA A 14 -18.63 30.01 42.36
C ALA A 14 -19.63 28.93 41.96
N ALA A 15 -20.36 28.48 42.94
CA ALA A 15 -21.58 27.69 42.84
C ALA A 15 -22.82 28.61 42.71
N GLY A 16 -23.83 28.18 41.97
CA GLY A 16 -25.13 28.87 41.86
C GLY A 16 -26.01 28.14 40.85
N ALA A 17 -26.79 27.29 41.26
CA ALA A 17 -28.15 27.20 41.79
C ALA A 17 -29.21 27.05 40.67
N LEU A 18 -29.90 25.91 40.75
CA LEU A 18 -31.08 25.47 40.02
C LEU A 18 -32.25 26.48 40.12
N ALA A 19 -33.00 26.62 39.03
CA ALA A 19 -34.39 27.03 39.08
C ALA A 19 -35.20 26.17 38.10
N LEU A 20 -36.01 25.26 38.68
CA LEU A 20 -37.13 24.59 38.03
C LEU A 20 -38.31 25.57 37.94
N THR A 21 -38.88 25.71 36.74
CA THR A 21 -40.30 26.11 36.61
C THR A 21 -40.96 25.20 35.60
N ALA A 22 -41.88 24.40 36.09
CA ALA A 22 -42.87 23.67 35.32
C ALA A 22 -44.14 24.52 35.19
N CYS A 23 -44.81 24.40 34.02
CA CYS A 23 -46.24 24.47 33.70
C CYS A 23 -46.40 25.05 32.28
N SER A 24 -47.21 24.58 31.41
CA SER A 24 -48.20 23.56 31.20
C SER A 24 -48.85 23.79 29.82
N SER A 25 -49.22 22.70 29.18
CA SER A 25 -50.32 22.56 28.20
C SER A 25 -50.22 23.25 26.84
N GLY A 26 -50.21 22.42 25.77
CA GLY A 26 -50.76 22.74 24.47
C GLY A 26 -50.16 21.92 23.30
N SER A 27 -50.80 20.77 23.06
CA SER A 27 -51.01 20.08 21.74
C SER A 27 -49.92 20.03 20.68
N SER A 28 -49.53 18.78 20.40
CA SER A 28 -49.31 18.15 19.07
C SER A 28 -48.33 18.76 18.11
N SER A 29 -47.18 18.13 18.00
CA SER A 29 -46.69 17.51 16.79
C SER A 29 -45.39 16.74 17.13
N GLY A 30 -45.40 15.45 16.89
CA GLY A 30 -44.24 14.59 17.10
C GLY A 30 -43.14 14.97 16.10
N GLU A 31 -41.99 15.32 16.61
CA GLU A 31 -40.74 15.26 15.88
C GLU A 31 -40.01 13.99 16.30
N SER A 32 -40.21 12.99 15.47
CA SER A 32 -39.39 11.79 15.46
C SER A 32 -37.97 12.23 15.18
N ALA A 33 -37.02 11.76 15.99
CA ALA A 33 -35.61 11.79 15.65
C ALA A 33 -35.43 11.08 14.30
N ASP A 34 -35.17 11.86 13.28
CA ASP A 34 -34.90 11.41 11.93
C ASP A 34 -33.50 10.81 11.93
N SER A 35 -33.43 9.47 11.97
CA SER A 35 -32.30 8.75 11.44
C SER A 35 -32.35 8.99 9.94
N SER A 36 -31.56 9.94 9.46
CA SER A 36 -31.40 10.22 8.04
C SER A 36 -30.77 9.03 7.33
N SER A 37 -31.60 8.05 6.96
CA SER A 37 -31.36 7.30 5.76
C SER A 37 -31.57 8.31 4.62
N SER A 38 -30.51 8.74 3.96
CA SER A 38 -30.57 9.49 2.72
C SER A 38 -31.13 8.57 1.61
N GLY A 39 -32.43 8.34 1.63
CA GLY A 39 -33.17 7.88 0.47
C GLY A 39 -33.20 9.03 -0.52
N ASP A 40 -32.48 8.87 -1.63
CA ASP A 40 -32.48 9.81 -2.74
C ASP A 40 -33.89 9.91 -3.30
N SER A 41 -34.46 11.11 -3.32
CA SER A 41 -35.86 11.35 -3.67
C SER A 41 -36.13 11.31 -5.18
N ASP A 42 -35.17 10.84 -5.99
CA ASP A 42 -35.25 10.81 -7.45
C ASP A 42 -34.95 9.43 -8.08
N GLY A 43 -34.83 8.37 -7.29
CA GLY A 43 -34.54 7.03 -7.78
C GLY A 43 -33.09 6.82 -8.24
N THR A 44 -32.19 7.76 -7.92
CA THR A 44 -30.76 7.68 -8.22
C THR A 44 -30.03 6.98 -7.06
N ILE A 45 -29.21 5.97 -7.37
CA ILE A 45 -28.33 5.28 -6.44
C ILE A 45 -26.98 5.98 -6.43
N THR A 46 -26.44 6.32 -5.27
CA THR A 46 -25.05 6.78 -5.15
C THR A 46 -24.20 5.66 -4.57
N LEU A 47 -23.27 5.13 -5.39
CA LEU A 47 -22.28 4.15 -4.97
C LEU A 47 -21.00 4.88 -4.52
N THR A 48 -20.43 4.43 -3.41
CA THR A 48 -19.15 4.93 -2.91
C THR A 48 -18.07 3.88 -3.08
N VAL A 49 -16.89 4.29 -3.62
CA VAL A 49 -15.71 3.44 -3.78
C VAL A 49 -14.61 4.00 -2.89
N ALA A 50 -14.20 3.25 -1.88
CA ALA A 50 -13.05 3.63 -1.06
C ALA A 50 -11.77 3.05 -1.67
N THR A 51 -10.77 3.91 -1.84
CA THR A 51 -9.44 3.57 -2.36
C THR A 51 -8.35 4.13 -1.45
N PHE A 52 -7.10 3.85 -1.77
CA PHE A 52 -5.93 4.41 -1.09
C PHE A 52 -4.78 4.63 -2.08
N ASN A 53 -3.75 5.40 -1.68
CA ASN A 53 -2.63 5.72 -2.57
C ASN A 53 -3.11 6.19 -3.96
N GLU A 54 -2.71 5.49 -5.03
CA GLU A 54 -3.10 5.77 -6.40
C GLU A 54 -3.62 4.50 -7.10
N PHE A 55 -4.94 4.42 -7.31
CA PHE A 55 -5.58 3.27 -8.00
C PHE A 55 -5.69 3.46 -9.51
N GLY A 56 -5.45 4.68 -9.99
CA GLY A 56 -5.59 5.00 -11.41
C GLY A 56 -7.03 5.17 -11.89
N TYR A 57 -8.01 5.08 -10.99
CA TYR A 57 -9.40 5.41 -11.29
C TYR A 57 -9.57 6.94 -11.40
N THR A 58 -10.21 7.39 -12.45
CA THR A 58 -10.41 8.81 -12.71
C THR A 58 -11.90 9.15 -12.78
N GLN A 59 -12.22 10.43 -12.62
CA GLN A 59 -13.60 10.88 -12.78
C GLN A 59 -14.16 10.53 -14.17
N GLU A 60 -13.34 10.56 -15.22
CA GLU A 60 -13.75 10.17 -16.57
C GLU A 60 -14.18 8.69 -16.63
N MET A 61 -13.49 7.79 -15.92
CA MET A 61 -13.90 6.39 -15.82
C MET A 61 -15.25 6.25 -15.11
N PHE A 62 -15.45 7.00 -14.01
CA PHE A 62 -16.74 7.00 -13.31
C PHE A 62 -17.86 7.58 -14.17
N ASP A 63 -17.62 8.68 -14.87
CA ASP A 63 -18.58 9.28 -15.80
C ASP A 63 -18.97 8.31 -16.94
N GLN A 64 -18.02 7.49 -17.41
CA GLN A 64 -18.31 6.44 -18.40
C GLN A 64 -19.24 5.38 -17.81
N TYR A 65 -18.95 4.88 -16.59
CA TYR A 65 -19.82 3.91 -15.93
C TYR A 65 -21.23 4.47 -15.70
N GLU A 66 -21.34 5.70 -15.24
CA GLU A 66 -22.61 6.39 -14.99
C GLU A 66 -23.43 6.57 -16.30
N ALA A 67 -22.77 6.84 -17.43
CA ALA A 67 -23.42 6.97 -18.73
C ALA A 67 -24.03 5.65 -19.20
N ASP A 68 -23.38 4.52 -18.92
CA ASP A 68 -23.85 3.18 -19.27
C ASP A 68 -24.88 2.63 -18.25
N HIS A 69 -24.95 3.22 -17.03
CA HIS A 69 -25.83 2.81 -15.92
C HIS A 69 -26.71 4.00 -15.45
N PRO A 70 -27.72 4.41 -16.25
CA PRO A 70 -28.58 5.56 -15.89
C PRO A 70 -29.25 5.37 -14.52
N GLY A 71 -29.12 6.34 -13.64
CA GLY A 71 -29.65 6.29 -12.28
C GLY A 71 -28.61 5.86 -11.23
N ILE A 72 -27.37 5.61 -11.63
CA ILE A 72 -26.24 5.41 -10.72
C ILE A 72 -25.29 6.59 -10.79
N THR A 73 -24.76 7.04 -9.65
CA THR A 73 -23.61 7.94 -9.52
C THR A 73 -22.53 7.29 -8.68
N VAL A 74 -21.25 7.53 -8.99
CA VAL A 74 -20.10 6.94 -8.30
C VAL A 74 -19.28 8.04 -7.63
N LYS A 75 -18.91 7.82 -6.36
CA LYS A 75 -18.08 8.75 -5.59
C LYS A 75 -16.89 8.02 -4.98
N GLU A 76 -15.70 8.46 -5.32
CA GLU A 76 -14.49 7.97 -4.67
C GLU A 76 -14.29 8.61 -3.28
N LYS A 77 -13.82 7.78 -2.33
CA LYS A 77 -13.30 8.20 -1.02
C LYS A 77 -11.89 7.67 -0.90
N LYS A 78 -10.90 8.53 -1.02
CA LYS A 78 -9.50 8.14 -1.06
C LYS A 78 -8.82 8.35 0.28
N ALA A 79 -8.25 7.30 0.86
CA ALA A 79 -7.31 7.37 1.98
C ALA A 79 -5.91 7.70 1.48
N ALA A 80 -5.11 8.36 2.30
CA ALA A 80 -3.75 8.74 1.90
C ALA A 80 -2.82 7.52 1.76
N THR A 81 -3.01 6.50 2.58
CA THR A 81 -2.18 5.30 2.61
C THR A 81 -3.01 4.03 2.77
N SER A 82 -2.42 2.86 2.42
CA SER A 82 -3.00 1.54 2.70
C SER A 82 -3.24 1.32 4.19
N ASN A 83 -2.33 1.77 5.07
CA ASN A 83 -2.47 1.63 6.52
C ASN A 83 -3.70 2.41 7.03
N GLU A 84 -3.92 3.63 6.55
CA GLU A 84 -5.11 4.42 6.89
C GLU A 84 -6.39 3.72 6.41
N ALA A 85 -6.39 3.15 5.20
CA ALA A 85 -7.52 2.40 4.67
C ALA A 85 -7.82 1.17 5.53
N ARG A 86 -6.79 0.41 5.95
CA ARG A 86 -6.93 -0.75 6.85
C ARG A 86 -7.52 -0.35 8.21
N ASP A 87 -7.03 0.71 8.84
CA ASP A 87 -7.53 1.19 10.12
C ASP A 87 -9.01 1.64 10.03
N ASN A 88 -9.37 2.31 8.93
CA ASN A 88 -10.74 2.67 8.61
C ASN A 88 -11.62 1.44 8.41
N MET A 89 -11.14 0.43 7.66
CA MET A 89 -11.84 -0.84 7.44
C MET A 89 -12.13 -1.53 8.78
N ASN A 90 -11.10 -1.78 9.58
CA ASN A 90 -11.23 -2.50 10.84
C ASN A 90 -12.16 -1.79 11.83
N THR A 91 -12.05 -0.45 11.91
CA THR A 91 -12.91 0.36 12.78
C THR A 91 -14.39 0.24 12.38
N ARG A 92 -14.69 0.29 11.09
CA ARG A 92 -16.06 0.27 10.57
C ARG A 92 -16.65 -1.13 10.51
N LEU A 93 -15.83 -2.16 10.29
CA LEU A 93 -16.24 -3.56 10.45
C LEU A 93 -16.68 -3.81 11.90
N ALA A 94 -15.86 -3.41 12.87
CA ALA A 94 -16.20 -3.55 14.30
C ALA A 94 -17.45 -2.76 14.70
N ALA A 95 -17.72 -1.63 14.04
CA ALA A 95 -18.94 -0.82 14.27
C ALA A 95 -20.18 -1.37 13.56
N GLY A 96 -20.02 -2.31 12.62
CA GLY A 96 -21.10 -2.85 11.79
C GLY A 96 -21.73 -1.83 10.84
N SER A 97 -21.07 -0.70 10.59
CA SER A 97 -21.58 0.37 9.72
C SER A 97 -20.50 1.34 9.30
N GLY A 98 -20.74 2.04 8.17
CA GLY A 98 -19.92 3.18 7.71
C GLY A 98 -18.88 2.83 6.65
N LEU A 99 -18.78 1.57 6.22
CA LEU A 99 -18.01 1.20 5.04
C LEU A 99 -18.63 1.76 3.75
N SER A 100 -17.84 1.93 2.73
CA SER A 100 -18.29 2.26 1.38
C SER A 100 -18.97 1.06 0.72
N ASP A 101 -19.65 1.28 -0.39
CA ASP A 101 -20.31 0.19 -1.13
C ASP A 101 -19.26 -0.75 -1.76
N VAL A 102 -18.14 -0.19 -2.22
CA VAL A 102 -16.95 -0.92 -2.66
C VAL A 102 -15.77 -0.45 -1.83
N GLU A 103 -14.99 -1.37 -1.29
CA GLU A 103 -13.78 -1.08 -0.49
C GLU A 103 -12.56 -1.73 -1.14
N ALA A 104 -11.53 -0.94 -1.35
CA ALA A 104 -10.23 -1.47 -1.76
C ALA A 104 -9.50 -2.06 -0.55
N ILE A 105 -8.90 -3.23 -0.76
CA ILE A 105 -8.08 -3.93 0.24
C ILE A 105 -6.74 -4.31 -0.39
N GLU A 106 -5.68 -4.30 0.40
CA GLU A 106 -4.33 -4.59 -0.06
C GLU A 106 -3.92 -6.01 0.36
N VAL A 107 -3.07 -6.66 -0.43
CA VAL A 107 -2.72 -8.08 -0.29
C VAL A 107 -2.09 -8.44 1.06
N ASP A 108 -1.39 -7.51 1.71
CA ASP A 108 -0.68 -7.80 2.97
C ASP A 108 -1.63 -7.92 4.17
N TRP A 109 -2.81 -7.30 4.11
CA TRP A 109 -3.82 -7.40 5.15
C TRP A 109 -5.14 -8.08 4.71
N LEU A 110 -5.21 -8.55 3.47
CA LEU A 110 -6.29 -9.42 3.02
C LEU A 110 -6.46 -10.67 3.92
N PRO A 111 -5.42 -11.42 4.34
CA PRO A 111 -5.58 -12.61 5.17
C PRO A 111 -6.23 -12.34 6.53
N GLU A 112 -6.06 -11.12 7.07
CA GLU A 112 -6.76 -10.66 8.27
C GLU A 112 -8.28 -10.62 8.05
N LEU A 113 -8.72 -10.11 6.90
CA LEU A 113 -10.14 -10.03 6.53
C LEU A 113 -10.72 -11.40 6.18
N MET A 114 -9.91 -12.33 5.67
CA MET A 114 -10.32 -13.71 5.40
C MET A 114 -10.76 -14.47 6.66
N GLN A 115 -10.47 -13.93 7.87
CA GLN A 115 -10.99 -14.47 9.12
C GLN A 115 -12.47 -14.10 9.35
N TYR A 116 -13.02 -13.14 8.60
CA TYR A 116 -14.37 -12.60 8.73
C TYR A 116 -15.12 -12.60 7.37
N PRO A 117 -15.18 -13.73 6.64
CA PRO A 117 -15.70 -13.74 5.28
C PRO A 117 -17.18 -13.38 5.19
N ASP A 118 -17.95 -13.54 6.28
CA ASP A 118 -19.37 -13.19 6.34
C ASP A 118 -19.64 -11.68 6.31
N GLU A 119 -18.62 -10.87 6.60
CA GLU A 119 -18.70 -9.40 6.52
C GLU A 119 -18.64 -8.89 5.05
N PHE A 120 -18.43 -9.76 4.08
CA PHE A 120 -18.34 -9.43 2.67
C PHE A 120 -19.35 -10.20 1.82
N VAL A 121 -19.76 -9.62 0.71
CA VAL A 121 -20.61 -10.26 -0.29
C VAL A 121 -19.81 -11.36 -1.00
N ASP A 122 -20.46 -12.46 -1.34
CA ASP A 122 -19.87 -13.47 -2.22
C ASP A 122 -19.82 -12.95 -3.67
N LEU A 123 -18.61 -12.76 -4.15
CA LEU A 123 -18.34 -12.26 -5.50
C LEU A 123 -18.18 -13.36 -6.54
N THR A 124 -18.32 -14.63 -6.15
CA THR A 124 -18.24 -15.78 -7.07
C THR A 124 -19.27 -15.64 -8.19
N SER A 125 -18.83 -15.80 -9.44
CA SER A 125 -19.71 -15.76 -10.60
C SER A 125 -19.07 -16.48 -11.79
N ASP A 126 -19.87 -17.08 -12.66
CA ASP A 126 -19.39 -17.72 -13.89
C ASP A 126 -18.76 -16.70 -14.85
N GLU A 127 -19.20 -15.44 -14.82
CA GLU A 127 -18.74 -14.36 -15.70
C GLU A 127 -17.32 -13.87 -15.33
N THR A 128 -16.95 -14.00 -14.06
CA THR A 128 -15.66 -13.56 -13.55
C THR A 128 -14.68 -14.70 -13.30
N ASN A 129 -15.09 -15.94 -13.52
CA ASN A 129 -14.25 -17.11 -13.33
C ASN A 129 -13.04 -17.11 -14.28
N GLY A 130 -11.82 -17.25 -13.73
CA GLY A 130 -10.57 -17.27 -14.50
C GLY A 130 -10.15 -15.90 -15.06
N ARG A 131 -10.79 -14.81 -14.66
CA ARG A 131 -10.52 -13.46 -15.15
C ARG A 131 -9.17 -12.93 -14.67
N TRP A 132 -8.75 -13.26 -13.45
CA TRP A 132 -7.50 -12.80 -12.86
C TRP A 132 -6.48 -13.92 -12.70
N LEU A 133 -5.24 -13.59 -12.45
CA LEU A 133 -4.17 -14.53 -12.13
C LEU A 133 -4.65 -15.52 -11.03
N GLU A 134 -4.40 -16.80 -11.22
CA GLU A 134 -4.90 -17.86 -10.34
C GLU A 134 -4.52 -17.64 -8.87
N TRP A 135 -3.25 -17.33 -8.60
CA TRP A 135 -2.79 -17.07 -7.23
C TRP A 135 -3.51 -15.87 -6.59
N LYS A 136 -3.82 -14.84 -7.39
CA LYS A 136 -4.55 -13.65 -6.95
C LYS A 136 -5.99 -13.99 -6.55
N THR A 137 -6.67 -14.77 -7.36
CA THR A 137 -8.02 -15.25 -7.05
C THR A 137 -8.01 -16.20 -5.84
N THR A 138 -7.04 -17.13 -5.79
CA THR A 138 -6.90 -18.08 -4.67
C THR A 138 -6.72 -17.37 -3.34
N ALA A 139 -5.89 -16.33 -3.27
CA ALA A 139 -5.65 -15.56 -2.03
C ALA A 139 -6.92 -14.89 -1.49
N ALA A 140 -7.88 -14.51 -2.36
CA ALA A 140 -9.15 -13.89 -1.96
C ALA A 140 -10.32 -14.87 -1.86
N THR A 141 -10.07 -16.20 -2.02
CA THR A 141 -11.10 -17.24 -1.97
C THR A 141 -10.98 -18.01 -0.66
N THR A 142 -12.08 -18.09 0.08
CA THR A 142 -12.18 -18.86 1.33
C THR A 142 -12.10 -20.37 1.08
N SER A 143 -11.83 -21.14 2.13
CA SER A 143 -11.76 -22.61 2.03
C SER A 143 -13.07 -23.29 1.59
N ASP A 144 -14.22 -22.64 1.78
CA ASP A 144 -15.54 -23.09 1.32
C ASP A 144 -15.92 -22.51 -0.06
N GLY A 145 -15.02 -21.78 -0.72
CA GLY A 145 -15.13 -21.34 -2.11
C GLY A 145 -15.77 -19.96 -2.31
N LYS A 146 -15.98 -19.18 -1.26
CA LYS A 146 -16.48 -17.80 -1.34
C LYS A 146 -15.36 -16.85 -1.78
N LEU A 147 -15.56 -16.10 -2.84
CA LEU A 147 -14.65 -15.06 -3.30
C LEU A 147 -15.03 -13.72 -2.67
N ILE A 148 -14.13 -13.11 -1.89
CA ILE A 148 -14.41 -11.83 -1.19
C ILE A 148 -13.81 -10.61 -1.88
N GLY A 149 -12.97 -10.76 -2.90
CA GLY A 149 -12.35 -9.63 -3.58
C GLY A 149 -12.01 -9.91 -5.04
N TYR A 150 -12.30 -8.96 -5.92
CA TYR A 150 -11.85 -8.95 -7.30
C TYR A 150 -10.45 -8.32 -7.40
N GLY A 151 -9.51 -9.02 -8.04
CA GLY A 151 -8.14 -8.52 -8.20
C GLY A 151 -8.07 -7.22 -9.01
N THR A 152 -7.36 -6.21 -8.49
CA THR A 152 -7.06 -4.98 -9.23
C THR A 152 -5.71 -5.08 -9.91
N ASP A 153 -4.64 -4.91 -9.17
CA ASP A 153 -3.27 -4.85 -9.66
C ASP A 153 -2.35 -5.89 -9.02
N VAL A 154 -1.16 -5.97 -9.55
CA VAL A 154 -0.01 -6.68 -8.99
C VAL A 154 1.21 -5.76 -9.02
N GLY A 155 2.20 -6.04 -8.18
CA GLY A 155 3.40 -5.22 -8.02
C GLY A 155 4.70 -5.94 -8.40
N PRO A 156 4.88 -6.47 -9.62
CA PRO A 156 6.16 -7.06 -10.01
C PRO A 156 7.25 -6.00 -9.96
N GLU A 157 8.36 -6.28 -9.26
CA GLU A 157 9.34 -5.26 -8.94
C GLU A 157 10.42 -5.10 -10.00
N ALA A 158 10.78 -3.83 -10.23
CA ALA A 158 11.94 -3.37 -10.99
C ALA A 158 12.75 -2.39 -10.14
N ILE A 159 13.78 -1.77 -10.69
CA ILE A 159 14.52 -0.67 -10.06
C ILE A 159 14.28 0.62 -10.85
N CYS A 160 13.66 1.62 -10.20
CA CYS A 160 13.67 2.98 -10.73
C CYS A 160 14.97 3.68 -10.31
N TYR A 161 15.56 4.45 -11.22
CA TYR A 161 16.84 5.11 -10.97
C TYR A 161 16.92 6.49 -11.63
N ARG A 162 17.82 7.33 -11.11
CA ARG A 162 18.14 8.64 -11.63
C ARG A 162 19.37 8.53 -12.57
N ALA A 163 19.12 8.44 -13.87
CA ALA A 163 20.17 8.32 -14.89
C ALA A 163 21.18 9.50 -14.83
N ASP A 164 20.74 10.71 -14.56
CA ASP A 164 21.58 11.90 -14.38
C ASP A 164 22.50 11.81 -13.14
N LEU A 165 22.03 11.18 -12.05
CA LEU A 165 22.86 10.93 -10.87
C LEU A 165 23.84 9.76 -11.12
N PHE A 166 23.44 8.75 -11.91
CA PHE A 166 24.34 7.70 -12.36
C PHE A 166 25.46 8.25 -13.23
N GLU A 167 25.16 9.19 -14.15
CA GLU A 167 26.18 9.91 -14.92
C GLU A 167 27.18 10.65 -14.04
N LYS A 168 26.71 11.38 -13.00
CA LYS A 168 27.58 12.04 -12.02
C LYS A 168 28.52 11.06 -11.31
N ALA A 169 28.09 9.82 -11.07
CA ALA A 169 28.91 8.76 -10.49
C ALA A 169 29.84 8.08 -11.51
N GLY A 170 29.71 8.35 -12.81
CA GLY A 170 30.39 7.64 -13.88
C GLY A 170 29.92 6.19 -14.03
N LEU A 171 28.66 5.93 -13.72
CA LEU A 171 27.96 4.67 -13.96
C LEU A 171 27.21 4.72 -15.29
N PRO A 172 26.82 3.58 -15.87
CA PRO A 172 25.94 3.53 -17.03
C PRO A 172 24.63 4.28 -16.79
N THR A 173 24.06 4.85 -17.86
CA THR A 173 22.79 5.59 -17.81
C THR A 173 21.70 4.96 -18.66
N ASP A 174 22.07 4.09 -19.59
CA ASP A 174 21.13 3.30 -20.37
C ASP A 174 20.51 2.20 -19.53
N ARG A 175 19.19 1.99 -19.63
CA ARG A 175 18.42 1.07 -18.75
C ARG A 175 18.87 -0.38 -18.85
N ASP A 176 19.29 -0.84 -20.04
CA ASP A 176 19.73 -2.21 -20.22
C ASP A 176 21.16 -2.40 -19.65
N GLU A 177 22.00 -1.40 -19.77
CA GLU A 177 23.34 -1.40 -19.15
C GLU A 177 23.22 -1.28 -17.62
N VAL A 178 22.28 -0.49 -17.09
CA VAL A 178 21.97 -0.42 -15.65
C VAL A 178 21.41 -1.75 -15.16
N ALA A 179 20.51 -2.37 -15.92
CA ALA A 179 19.99 -3.69 -15.58
C ALA A 179 21.12 -4.75 -15.55
N ALA A 180 22.06 -4.69 -16.48
CA ALA A 180 23.23 -5.58 -16.48
C ALA A 180 24.17 -5.32 -15.30
N LEU A 181 24.36 -4.05 -14.90
CA LEU A 181 25.14 -3.64 -13.73
C LEU A 181 24.56 -4.16 -12.41
N LEU A 182 23.24 -4.07 -12.25
CA LEU A 182 22.52 -4.44 -11.03
C LEU A 182 22.09 -5.92 -11.02
N LYS A 183 22.36 -6.66 -12.09
CA LYS A 183 21.98 -8.06 -12.21
C LYS A 183 22.76 -8.93 -11.21
N GLY A 184 22.07 -9.57 -10.30
CA GLY A 184 22.64 -10.46 -9.29
C GLY A 184 21.74 -10.54 -8.07
N ASP A 185 22.37 -10.68 -6.93
CA ASP A 185 21.75 -10.70 -5.62
C ASP A 185 21.72 -9.30 -4.95
N TRP A 186 21.23 -9.24 -3.74
CA TRP A 186 21.22 -8.03 -2.94
C TRP A 186 22.63 -7.49 -2.64
N ASP A 187 23.61 -8.39 -2.49
CA ASP A 187 25.00 -7.96 -2.29
C ASP A 187 25.54 -7.17 -3.48
N THR A 188 25.19 -7.60 -4.71
CA THR A 188 25.53 -6.85 -5.94
C THR A 188 24.91 -5.45 -5.93
N TYR A 189 23.61 -5.35 -5.58
CA TYR A 189 22.90 -4.06 -5.49
C TYR A 189 23.54 -3.12 -4.46
N PHE A 190 23.88 -3.62 -3.29
CA PHE A 190 24.54 -2.84 -2.24
C PHE A 190 25.96 -2.45 -2.59
N GLN A 191 26.73 -3.33 -3.25
CA GLN A 191 28.09 -3.01 -3.69
C GLN A 191 28.12 -1.88 -4.73
N VAL A 192 27.19 -1.88 -5.69
CA VAL A 192 27.03 -0.78 -6.65
C VAL A 192 26.61 0.50 -5.92
N GLY A 193 25.69 0.40 -4.99
CA GLY A 193 25.26 1.50 -4.13
C GLY A 193 26.42 2.14 -3.37
N LYS A 194 27.27 1.32 -2.77
CA LYS A 194 28.46 1.85 -2.07
C LYS A 194 29.43 2.58 -3.01
N GLN A 195 29.67 2.05 -4.20
CA GLN A 195 30.50 2.75 -5.20
C GLN A 195 29.88 4.09 -5.60
N PHE A 196 28.56 4.15 -5.71
CA PHE A 196 27.83 5.36 -6.03
C PHE A 196 27.94 6.40 -4.91
N VAL A 197 27.66 6.02 -3.66
CA VAL A 197 27.75 6.91 -2.48
C VAL A 197 29.16 7.41 -2.29
N ASP A 198 30.18 6.56 -2.38
CA ASP A 198 31.60 6.94 -2.26
C ASP A 198 32.03 8.02 -3.28
N LYS A 199 31.37 8.06 -4.46
CA LYS A 199 31.68 9.03 -5.52
C LYS A 199 30.87 10.33 -5.43
N THR A 200 29.62 10.24 -4.99
CA THR A 200 28.67 11.35 -5.08
C THR A 200 28.31 11.97 -3.75
N GLY A 201 28.39 11.21 -2.67
CA GLY A 201 27.83 11.57 -1.35
C GLY A 201 26.31 11.62 -1.31
N ILE A 202 25.62 11.16 -2.39
CA ILE A 202 24.16 11.08 -2.46
C ILE A 202 23.75 9.68 -1.99
N PRO A 203 22.69 9.52 -1.16
CA PRO A 203 22.18 8.21 -0.78
C PRO A 203 21.80 7.34 -1.96
N TRP A 204 21.94 6.02 -1.79
CA TRP A 204 21.65 5.05 -2.84
C TRP A 204 20.15 4.78 -2.96
N TYR A 205 19.46 4.59 -1.82
CA TYR A 205 18.00 4.37 -1.77
C TYR A 205 17.34 5.23 -0.69
N ASP A 206 16.03 5.27 -0.72
CA ASP A 206 15.20 6.14 0.12
C ASP A 206 15.19 5.75 1.61
N GLY A 207 15.01 4.47 1.96
CA GLY A 207 14.93 4.05 3.34
C GLY A 207 15.07 2.54 3.56
N ALA A 208 15.40 2.16 4.78
CA ALA A 208 15.61 0.77 5.19
C ALA A 208 14.33 -0.07 5.05
N THR A 209 13.17 0.47 5.43
CA THR A 209 11.91 -0.28 5.45
C THR A 209 11.45 -0.72 4.07
N ALA A 210 11.62 0.13 3.03
CA ALA A 210 11.33 -0.23 1.65
C ALA A 210 12.26 -1.35 1.13
N THR A 211 13.56 -1.25 1.41
CA THR A 211 14.52 -2.29 1.06
C THR A 211 14.23 -3.62 1.74
N TYR A 212 13.86 -3.57 3.03
CA TYR A 212 13.42 -4.75 3.78
C TYR A 212 12.18 -5.38 3.14
N GLN A 213 11.18 -4.58 2.76
CA GLN A 213 9.96 -5.07 2.10
C GLN A 213 10.30 -5.84 0.82
N GLY A 214 11.17 -5.29 -0.04
CA GLY A 214 11.61 -5.99 -1.26
C GLY A 214 12.31 -7.31 -0.97
N MET A 215 13.11 -7.39 0.11
CA MET A 215 13.80 -8.61 0.50
C MET A 215 12.85 -9.67 1.05
N ILE A 216 11.89 -9.31 1.93
CA ILE A 216 10.94 -10.28 2.48
C ILE A 216 9.93 -10.79 1.46
N ASN A 217 9.65 -10.02 0.42
CA ASN A 217 8.83 -10.47 -0.71
C ASN A 217 9.47 -11.61 -1.53
N GLN A 218 10.71 -11.99 -1.20
CA GLN A 218 11.42 -13.14 -1.77
C GLN A 218 11.56 -14.31 -0.78
N VAL A 219 10.97 -14.20 0.41
CA VAL A 219 10.95 -15.26 1.43
C VAL A 219 9.63 -16.01 1.36
N GLU A 220 9.66 -17.34 1.19
CA GLU A 220 8.47 -18.17 1.01
C GLU A 220 7.54 -18.10 2.23
N ASN A 221 8.09 -18.30 3.44
CA ASN A 221 7.37 -18.26 4.71
C ASN A 221 8.02 -17.23 5.64
N PRO A 222 7.73 -15.93 5.51
CA PRO A 222 8.43 -14.93 6.31
C PRO A 222 8.05 -14.95 7.79
N PHE A 223 6.78 -15.16 8.11
CA PHE A 223 6.30 -15.09 9.50
C PHE A 223 5.37 -16.23 9.91
N GLU A 224 4.77 -16.90 8.97
CA GLU A 224 3.79 -17.96 9.18
C GLU A 224 4.03 -19.08 8.17
N ASN A 225 3.74 -20.31 8.58
CA ASN A 225 3.71 -21.48 7.70
C ASN A 225 2.38 -21.54 6.94
N ASP A 226 2.30 -22.36 5.91
CA ASP A 226 1.11 -22.52 5.04
C ASP A 226 -0.16 -22.99 5.78
N ASP A 227 -0.05 -23.35 7.05
CA ASP A 227 -1.13 -23.75 7.94
C ASP A 227 -1.47 -22.69 9.01
N ASP A 228 -1.09 -21.44 8.79
CA ASP A 228 -1.23 -20.29 9.69
C ASP A 228 -0.43 -20.41 11.02
N THR A 229 0.41 -21.44 11.19
CA THR A 229 1.24 -21.50 12.38
C THR A 229 2.34 -20.44 12.35
N VAL A 230 2.36 -19.61 13.38
CA VAL A 230 3.31 -18.50 13.49
C VAL A 230 4.74 -19.00 13.73
N ILE A 231 5.70 -18.45 13.00
CA ILE A 231 7.13 -18.64 13.24
C ILE A 231 7.57 -17.62 14.31
N PRO A 232 7.92 -18.05 15.53
CA PRO A 232 8.30 -17.12 16.60
C PRO A 232 9.45 -16.22 16.17
N LEU A 233 9.29 -14.90 16.29
CA LEU A 233 10.27 -13.94 15.77
C LEU A 233 11.69 -14.15 16.34
N LYS A 234 11.81 -14.58 17.61
CA LYS A 234 13.08 -14.92 18.26
C LYS A 234 13.82 -16.09 17.61
N ASP A 235 13.09 -17.01 16.95
CA ASP A 235 13.61 -18.22 16.31
C ASP A 235 13.71 -18.04 14.78
N ASN A 236 13.24 -16.91 14.26
CA ASN A 236 13.21 -16.60 12.84
C ASN A 236 14.54 -16.01 12.35
N SER A 237 15.53 -16.89 12.14
CA SER A 237 16.86 -16.49 11.69
C SER A 237 16.87 -15.85 10.29
N THR A 238 15.91 -16.17 9.42
CA THR A 238 15.77 -15.60 8.08
C THR A 238 15.41 -14.11 8.18
N ILE A 239 14.37 -13.78 8.91
CA ILE A 239 13.93 -12.38 9.08
C ILE A 239 14.97 -11.58 9.87
N LYS A 240 15.58 -12.18 10.90
CA LYS A 240 16.70 -11.53 11.62
C LYS A 240 17.87 -11.22 10.68
N GLY A 241 18.22 -12.16 9.80
CA GLY A 241 19.28 -11.96 8.81
C GLY A 241 18.97 -10.83 7.82
N VAL A 242 17.73 -10.73 7.35
CA VAL A 242 17.29 -9.61 6.48
C VAL A 242 17.36 -8.28 7.25
N TYR A 243 16.82 -8.24 8.47
CA TYR A 243 16.89 -7.07 9.35
C TYR A 243 18.33 -6.57 9.55
N ASP A 244 19.24 -7.46 9.93
CA ASP A 244 20.65 -7.11 10.15
C ASP A 244 21.33 -6.62 8.88
N THR A 245 21.09 -7.31 7.75
CA THR A 245 21.67 -6.94 6.46
C THR A 245 21.21 -5.54 6.06
N VAL A 246 19.92 -5.28 6.08
CA VAL A 246 19.39 -3.98 5.67
C VAL A 246 19.90 -2.85 6.55
N LEU A 247 19.92 -3.01 7.87
CA LEU A 247 20.42 -1.96 8.77
C LEU A 247 21.93 -1.75 8.63
N THR A 248 22.72 -2.82 8.44
CA THR A 248 24.15 -2.68 8.14
C THR A 248 24.36 -1.85 6.87
N GLN A 249 23.59 -2.13 5.80
CA GLN A 249 23.71 -1.37 4.56
C GLN A 249 23.20 0.07 4.70
N SER A 250 22.08 0.25 5.38
CA SER A 250 21.45 1.56 5.55
C SER A 250 22.26 2.50 6.41
N VAL A 251 22.75 2.01 7.57
CA VAL A 251 23.35 2.84 8.61
C VAL A 251 24.88 2.76 8.59
N ASP A 252 25.47 1.54 8.65
CA ASP A 252 26.93 1.40 8.74
C ASP A 252 27.62 1.72 7.40
N ASN A 253 26.97 1.38 6.27
CA ASN A 253 27.47 1.66 4.93
C ASN A 253 26.87 2.95 4.31
N GLU A 254 26.01 3.66 5.04
CA GLU A 254 25.44 4.96 4.66
C GLU A 254 24.71 4.95 3.31
N LEU A 255 24.03 3.85 2.96
CA LEU A 255 23.32 3.74 1.68
C LEU A 255 21.91 4.36 1.72
N SER A 256 21.29 4.48 2.91
CA SER A 256 19.93 5.01 3.09
C SER A 256 19.91 6.53 3.11
N ALA A 257 18.86 7.12 2.54
CA ALA A 257 18.51 8.52 2.76
C ALA A 257 17.82 8.75 4.12
N HIS A 258 17.59 7.69 4.90
CA HIS A 258 16.95 7.73 6.21
C HIS A 258 15.53 8.33 6.18
N LEU A 259 14.76 8.00 5.15
CA LEU A 259 13.42 8.52 4.95
C LEU A 259 12.38 7.45 5.24
N SER A 260 11.29 7.87 5.87
CA SER A 260 10.08 7.06 5.97
C SER A 260 9.22 7.33 4.74
N GLN A 261 8.92 6.30 3.95
CA GLN A 261 8.02 6.46 2.80
C GLN A 261 6.69 7.10 3.22
N TRP A 262 6.12 7.91 2.32
CA TRP A 262 4.89 8.67 2.50
C TRP A 262 4.99 9.87 3.45
N SER A 263 6.12 10.09 4.13
CA SER A 263 6.35 11.30 4.92
C SER A 263 6.56 12.52 4.00
N GLU A 264 6.35 13.72 4.55
CA GLU A 264 6.62 14.98 3.84
C GLU A 264 8.09 15.08 3.40
N ASP A 265 9.03 14.61 4.22
CA ASP A 265 10.46 14.62 3.90
C ASP A 265 10.78 13.68 2.73
N TRP A 266 10.16 12.50 2.68
CA TRP A 266 10.30 11.58 1.57
C TRP A 266 9.75 12.17 0.27
N VAL A 267 8.56 12.77 0.28
CA VAL A 267 7.96 13.47 -0.87
C VAL A 267 8.90 14.59 -1.35
N ASN A 268 9.43 15.40 -0.44
CA ASN A 268 10.34 16.48 -0.77
C ASN A 268 11.71 16.02 -1.32
N ALA A 269 12.13 14.79 -0.99
CA ALA A 269 13.43 14.24 -1.43
C ALA A 269 13.48 14.00 -2.94
N PHE A 270 12.35 13.70 -3.60
CA PHE A 270 12.27 13.56 -5.06
C PHE A 270 12.69 14.82 -5.80
N GLN A 271 12.45 15.98 -5.20
CA GLN A 271 12.78 17.29 -5.78
C GLN A 271 14.22 17.74 -5.51
N LYS A 272 14.99 17.00 -4.68
CA LYS A 272 16.25 17.50 -4.10
C LYS A 272 17.44 16.53 -4.32
N ASP A 273 17.38 15.65 -5.31
CA ASP A 273 18.39 14.58 -5.50
C ASP A 273 18.60 13.76 -4.20
N GLY A 274 17.53 13.48 -3.45
CA GLY A 274 17.61 12.87 -2.12
C GLY A 274 18.13 11.43 -2.11
N PHE A 275 17.98 10.72 -3.21
CA PHE A 275 18.46 9.35 -3.42
C PHE A 275 18.53 9.02 -4.92
N ALA A 276 19.28 7.97 -5.25
CA ALA A 276 19.57 7.62 -6.65
C ALA A 276 18.70 6.50 -7.22
N THR A 277 18.24 5.59 -6.39
CA THR A 277 17.42 4.42 -6.78
C THR A 277 16.29 4.19 -5.79
N MET A 278 15.28 3.47 -6.21
CA MET A 278 14.30 2.88 -5.30
C MET A 278 13.72 1.61 -5.89
N LEU A 279 13.21 0.74 -5.03
CA LEU A 279 12.42 -0.41 -5.45
C LEU A 279 11.15 0.11 -6.10
N CYS A 280 10.82 -0.44 -7.25
CA CYS A 280 9.87 0.19 -8.15
C CYS A 280 8.85 -0.82 -8.68
N PRO A 281 7.86 -1.21 -7.86
CA PRO A 281 6.67 -1.85 -8.38
C PRO A 281 5.92 -0.85 -9.30
N PRO A 282 5.13 -1.31 -10.26
CA PRO A 282 4.54 -0.44 -11.29
C PRO A 282 3.67 0.69 -10.72
N TRP A 283 2.94 0.46 -9.62
CA TRP A 283 2.15 1.50 -8.94
C TRP A 283 3.02 2.64 -8.37
N MET A 284 4.30 2.40 -8.13
CA MET A 284 5.24 3.44 -7.70
C MET A 284 5.54 4.45 -8.83
N LEU A 285 5.34 4.09 -10.10
CA LEU A 285 5.56 5.02 -11.22
C LEU A 285 4.73 6.29 -11.08
N GLY A 286 3.43 6.17 -10.80
CA GLY A 286 2.56 7.32 -10.61
C GLY A 286 2.91 8.14 -9.38
N VAL A 287 3.43 7.50 -8.34
CA VAL A 287 3.91 8.17 -7.12
C VAL A 287 5.18 8.97 -7.38
N ILE A 288 6.16 8.37 -8.09
CA ILE A 288 7.40 9.06 -8.48
C ILE A 288 7.08 10.25 -9.38
N GLU A 289 6.28 10.06 -10.42
CA GLU A 289 5.89 11.10 -11.36
C GLU A 289 5.21 12.28 -10.65
N GLY A 290 4.28 12.00 -9.71
CA GLY A 290 3.61 13.03 -8.94
C GLY A 290 4.53 13.79 -7.98
N ASN A 291 5.48 13.11 -7.32
CA ASN A 291 6.39 13.74 -6.36
C ASN A 291 7.59 14.42 -7.03
N ALA A 292 7.99 13.95 -8.21
CA ALA A 292 9.15 14.46 -8.96
C ALA A 292 8.75 15.38 -10.12
N GLU A 293 7.63 16.10 -10.02
CA GLU A 293 7.16 17.00 -11.08
C GLU A 293 8.26 18.00 -11.49
N GLY A 294 8.57 18.04 -12.78
CA GLY A 294 9.63 18.90 -13.34
C GLY A 294 11.06 18.40 -13.15
N VAL A 295 11.27 17.30 -12.43
CA VAL A 295 12.58 16.63 -12.31
C VAL A 295 12.74 15.66 -13.48
N THR A 296 13.89 15.75 -14.17
CA THR A 296 14.22 14.85 -15.27
C THR A 296 15.26 13.80 -14.83
N GLY A 297 15.44 12.76 -15.64
CA GLY A 297 16.47 11.75 -15.41
C GLY A 297 15.96 10.48 -14.73
N TRP A 298 14.69 10.38 -14.37
CA TRP A 298 14.11 9.11 -13.93
C TRP A 298 13.98 8.13 -15.09
N ASP A 299 14.34 6.87 -14.83
CA ASP A 299 14.19 5.75 -15.76
C ASP A 299 13.92 4.43 -14.99
N VAL A 300 13.54 3.37 -15.69
CA VAL A 300 13.23 2.06 -15.13
C VAL A 300 14.19 1.02 -15.70
N ALA A 301 15.00 0.42 -14.84
CA ALA A 301 15.84 -0.72 -15.20
C ALA A 301 15.05 -2.04 -15.06
N PRO A 302 15.00 -2.90 -16.09
CA PRO A 302 14.26 -4.17 -16.07
C PRO A 302 14.98 -5.25 -15.25
N VAL A 303 15.29 -4.95 -14.01
CA VAL A 303 16.04 -5.80 -13.08
C VAL A 303 15.51 -5.66 -11.67
N PHE A 304 15.65 -6.72 -10.87
CA PHE A 304 15.43 -6.70 -9.43
C PHE A 304 16.46 -7.63 -8.76
N PRO A 305 17.07 -7.23 -7.63
CA PRO A 305 18.02 -8.06 -6.90
C PRO A 305 17.42 -9.40 -6.52
N GLY A 306 18.15 -10.49 -6.66
CA GLY A 306 17.63 -11.83 -6.36
C GLY A 306 16.71 -12.43 -7.44
N GLY A 307 16.41 -11.68 -8.52
CA GLY A 307 15.65 -12.17 -9.68
C GLY A 307 14.27 -11.57 -9.84
N GLY A 308 13.36 -11.73 -8.90
CA GLY A 308 12.01 -11.18 -8.96
C GLY A 308 11.37 -11.06 -7.58
N GLY A 309 10.45 -10.14 -7.44
CA GLY A 309 9.61 -9.93 -6.29
C GLY A 309 8.28 -9.32 -6.70
N ASN A 310 7.29 -9.42 -5.84
CA ASN A 310 6.01 -8.75 -5.99
C ASN A 310 5.71 -7.96 -4.73
N TRP A 311 5.61 -6.64 -4.87
CA TRP A 311 5.25 -5.77 -3.75
C TRP A 311 3.86 -5.18 -3.94
N GLY A 312 2.95 -5.54 -3.02
CA GLY A 312 1.59 -5.06 -3.03
C GLY A 312 0.71 -5.72 -4.09
N GLY A 313 -0.30 -5.01 -4.44
CA GLY A 313 -1.43 -5.44 -5.24
C GLY A 313 -2.69 -5.47 -4.40
N SER A 314 -3.82 -5.10 -5.01
CA SER A 314 -5.04 -4.83 -4.28
C SER A 314 -6.22 -5.59 -4.85
N TYR A 315 -7.35 -5.48 -4.15
CA TYR A 315 -8.63 -6.06 -4.52
C TYR A 315 -9.73 -5.04 -4.28
N LEU A 316 -10.85 -5.17 -4.99
CA LEU A 316 -12.10 -4.52 -4.64
C LEU A 316 -13.03 -5.52 -3.99
N THR A 317 -13.47 -5.23 -2.79
CA THR A 317 -14.44 -6.03 -2.04
C THR A 317 -15.76 -5.27 -1.88
N VAL A 318 -16.85 -6.00 -1.64
CA VAL A 318 -18.17 -5.43 -1.38
C VAL A 318 -18.58 -5.82 0.05
N PRO A 319 -18.57 -4.86 1.00
CA PRO A 319 -19.02 -5.13 2.37
C PRO A 319 -20.48 -5.53 2.45
N ALA A 320 -20.79 -6.54 3.26
CA ALA A 320 -22.17 -7.04 3.45
C ALA A 320 -23.12 -6.01 4.10
N GLN A 321 -22.56 -4.98 4.76
CA GLN A 321 -23.32 -3.90 5.38
C GLN A 321 -23.83 -2.83 4.39
N GLY A 322 -23.43 -2.90 3.11
CA GLY A 322 -23.84 -1.96 2.06
C GLY A 322 -25.32 -2.05 1.73
N ALA A 323 -25.92 -0.93 1.29
CA ALA A 323 -27.33 -0.86 0.93
C ALA A 323 -27.62 -1.38 -0.49
N HIS A 324 -26.62 -1.40 -1.37
CA HIS A 324 -26.72 -1.70 -2.79
C HIS A 324 -25.69 -2.77 -3.24
N PRO A 325 -25.73 -4.00 -2.67
CA PRO A 325 -24.69 -4.99 -2.87
C PRO A 325 -24.58 -5.48 -4.32
N GLU A 326 -25.68 -5.56 -5.04
CA GLU A 326 -25.68 -6.04 -6.44
C GLU A 326 -25.06 -4.98 -7.38
N GLU A 327 -25.44 -3.72 -7.23
CA GLU A 327 -24.88 -2.62 -8.01
C GLU A 327 -23.40 -2.38 -7.66
N ALA A 328 -23.03 -2.55 -6.39
CA ALA A 328 -21.64 -2.46 -5.94
C ALA A 328 -20.77 -3.60 -6.53
N LYS A 329 -21.32 -4.82 -6.59
CA LYS A 329 -20.67 -5.98 -7.23
C LYS A 329 -20.47 -5.74 -8.73
N GLU A 330 -21.46 -5.18 -9.41
CA GLU A 330 -21.38 -4.85 -10.84
C GLU A 330 -20.31 -3.77 -11.08
N LEU A 331 -20.28 -2.70 -10.27
CA LEU A 331 -19.27 -1.66 -10.34
C LEU A 331 -17.86 -2.21 -10.09
N ALA A 332 -17.67 -3.04 -9.04
CA ALA A 332 -16.39 -3.66 -8.74
C ALA A 332 -15.92 -4.58 -9.90
N ALA A 333 -16.83 -5.35 -10.51
CA ALA A 333 -16.53 -6.20 -11.67
C ALA A 333 -16.14 -5.36 -12.91
N TRP A 334 -16.79 -4.21 -13.12
CA TRP A 334 -16.46 -3.29 -14.22
C TRP A 334 -15.10 -2.62 -13.98
N LEU A 335 -14.83 -2.07 -12.79
CA LEU A 335 -13.56 -1.43 -12.45
C LEU A 335 -12.36 -2.38 -12.54
N THR A 336 -12.59 -3.69 -12.45
CA THR A 336 -11.56 -4.72 -12.57
C THR A 336 -11.59 -5.48 -13.90
N ALA A 337 -12.32 -4.97 -14.89
CA ALA A 337 -12.33 -5.54 -16.23
C ALA A 337 -11.04 -5.19 -17.01
N PRO A 338 -10.72 -5.90 -18.12
CA PRO A 338 -9.43 -5.74 -18.82
C PRO A 338 -9.13 -4.31 -19.24
N GLU A 339 -10.10 -3.65 -19.86
CA GLU A 339 -9.96 -2.29 -20.35
C GLU A 339 -9.72 -1.29 -19.21
N GLN A 340 -10.46 -1.42 -18.11
CA GLN A 340 -10.33 -0.55 -16.95
C GLN A 340 -8.99 -0.74 -16.24
N GLN A 341 -8.49 -1.97 -16.13
CA GLN A 341 -7.17 -2.20 -15.55
C GLN A 341 -6.04 -1.67 -16.44
N ILE A 342 -6.14 -1.79 -17.78
CA ILE A 342 -5.19 -1.17 -18.71
C ILE A 342 -5.23 0.35 -18.58
N GLN A 343 -6.42 0.94 -18.50
CA GLN A 343 -6.58 2.38 -18.32
C GLN A 343 -5.99 2.85 -16.98
N ALA A 344 -6.26 2.14 -15.89
CA ALA A 344 -5.71 2.44 -14.58
C ALA A 344 -4.16 2.37 -14.57
N PHE A 345 -3.58 1.39 -15.26
CA PHE A 345 -2.14 1.31 -15.45
C PHE A 345 -1.57 2.52 -16.20
N LYS A 346 -2.20 2.92 -17.30
CA LYS A 346 -1.78 4.11 -18.07
C LYS A 346 -1.90 5.40 -17.26
N ASN A 347 -2.91 5.48 -16.38
CA ASN A 347 -3.13 6.66 -15.56
C ASN A 347 -2.13 6.77 -14.41
N LYS A 348 -1.81 5.66 -13.70
CA LYS A 348 -1.06 5.71 -12.44
C LYS A 348 -0.10 4.53 -12.21
N GLY A 349 0.08 3.65 -13.18
CA GLY A 349 1.03 2.54 -13.07
C GLY A 349 0.50 1.30 -12.35
N THR A 350 -0.77 1.22 -11.98
CA THR A 350 -1.38 0.04 -11.33
C THR A 350 -1.46 -1.14 -12.30
N PHE A 351 -0.45 -2.02 -12.28
CA PHE A 351 -0.24 -3.06 -13.30
C PHE A 351 -1.30 -4.17 -13.20
N PRO A 352 -1.97 -4.52 -14.32
CA PRO A 352 -3.10 -5.44 -14.31
C PRO A 352 -2.82 -6.80 -13.67
N SER A 353 -3.79 -7.31 -12.91
CA SER A 353 -3.86 -8.71 -12.49
C SER A 353 -4.75 -9.56 -13.42
N GLN A 354 -5.44 -8.91 -14.32
CA GLN A 354 -6.44 -9.51 -15.21
C GLN A 354 -5.74 -10.15 -16.41
N VAL A 355 -6.03 -11.45 -16.64
CA VAL A 355 -5.29 -12.31 -17.60
C VAL A 355 -5.38 -11.77 -19.04
N GLU A 356 -6.57 -11.36 -19.48
CA GLU A 356 -6.76 -10.83 -20.84
C GLU A 356 -6.03 -9.48 -21.03
N ALA A 357 -5.96 -8.64 -19.98
CA ALA A 357 -5.19 -7.41 -20.01
C ALA A 357 -3.68 -7.67 -20.14
N LEU A 358 -3.16 -8.70 -19.45
CA LEU A 358 -1.73 -9.05 -19.50
C LEU A 358 -1.29 -9.53 -20.89
N ASP A 359 -2.18 -10.13 -21.67
CA ASP A 359 -1.91 -10.60 -23.03
C ASP A 359 -2.17 -9.52 -24.10
N SER A 360 -2.60 -8.33 -23.72
CA SER A 360 -2.96 -7.24 -24.63
C SER A 360 -1.74 -6.54 -25.24
N ASP A 361 -1.76 -6.33 -26.54
CA ASP A 361 -0.78 -5.47 -27.23
C ASP A 361 -0.85 -4.02 -26.71
N GLU A 362 -2.02 -3.59 -26.26
CA GLU A 362 -2.23 -2.24 -25.71
C GLU A 362 -1.45 -2.02 -24.41
N LEU A 363 -1.38 -3.04 -23.55
CA LEU A 363 -0.56 -3.00 -22.35
C LEU A 363 0.93 -3.09 -22.69
N THR A 364 1.33 -4.12 -23.45
CA THR A 364 2.75 -4.44 -23.64
C THR A 364 3.49 -3.40 -24.49
N SER A 365 2.80 -2.67 -25.36
CA SER A 365 3.38 -1.57 -26.16
C SER A 365 3.40 -0.22 -25.43
N TYR A 366 2.85 -0.12 -24.23
CA TYR A 366 2.77 1.15 -23.51
C TYR A 366 4.14 1.62 -23.01
N THR A 367 4.46 2.90 -23.30
CA THR A 367 5.67 3.59 -22.83
C THR A 367 5.29 4.76 -21.92
N ASN A 368 6.16 5.09 -20.96
CA ASN A 368 5.97 6.25 -20.10
C ASN A 368 7.04 7.32 -20.40
N GLU A 369 6.57 8.51 -20.82
CA GLU A 369 7.45 9.63 -21.22
C GLU A 369 8.27 10.16 -20.04
N PHE A 370 7.70 10.22 -18.85
CA PHE A 370 8.38 10.70 -17.65
C PHE A 370 9.63 9.84 -17.33
N PHE A 371 9.55 8.54 -17.55
CA PHE A 371 10.66 7.59 -17.39
C PHE A 371 11.44 7.39 -18.69
N ASN A 372 11.81 8.47 -19.36
CA ASN A 372 12.65 8.43 -20.56
C ASN A 372 12.07 7.52 -21.66
N ASN A 373 10.77 7.54 -21.87
CA ASN A 373 10.04 6.66 -22.78
C ASN A 373 10.29 5.16 -22.50
N ALA A 374 10.47 4.79 -21.23
CA ALA A 374 10.60 3.39 -20.85
C ALA A 374 9.40 2.57 -21.35
N PRO A 375 9.61 1.40 -21.95
CA PRO A 375 8.55 0.48 -22.35
C PRO A 375 8.00 -0.25 -21.13
N VAL A 376 7.36 0.50 -20.22
CA VAL A 376 6.96 0.02 -18.89
C VAL A 376 5.96 -1.13 -18.95
N GLY A 377 5.10 -1.16 -19.97
CA GLY A 377 4.19 -2.28 -20.18
C GLY A 377 4.95 -3.59 -20.41
N GLN A 378 5.98 -3.59 -21.28
CA GLN A 378 6.82 -4.76 -21.53
C GLN A 378 7.72 -5.08 -20.32
N ILE A 379 8.33 -4.06 -19.71
CA ILE A 379 9.21 -4.25 -18.55
C ILE A 379 8.45 -5.01 -17.45
N TYR A 380 7.29 -4.51 -17.04
CA TYR A 380 6.55 -5.13 -15.95
C TYR A 380 5.89 -6.47 -16.32
N SER A 381 5.52 -6.68 -17.59
CA SER A 381 5.11 -8.00 -18.07
C SER A 381 6.22 -9.04 -17.93
N ASP A 382 7.47 -8.66 -18.23
CA ASP A 382 8.62 -9.55 -18.07
C ASP A 382 9.04 -9.71 -16.60
N ARG A 383 8.91 -8.64 -15.79
CA ARG A 383 9.12 -8.72 -14.34
C ARG A 383 8.11 -9.61 -13.64
N ALA A 384 6.84 -9.59 -14.04
CA ALA A 384 5.82 -10.49 -13.51
C ALA A 384 6.16 -11.97 -13.74
N LYS A 385 6.74 -12.30 -14.91
CA LYS A 385 7.21 -13.67 -15.22
C LYS A 385 8.46 -14.07 -14.42
N ALA A 386 9.21 -13.10 -13.91
CA ALA A 386 10.40 -13.34 -13.10
C ALA A 386 10.10 -13.57 -11.61
N VAL A 387 8.88 -13.35 -11.17
CA VAL A 387 8.45 -13.64 -9.80
C VAL A 387 8.34 -15.15 -9.63
N THR A 388 9.24 -15.73 -8.83
CA THR A 388 9.30 -17.17 -8.56
C THR A 388 8.86 -17.53 -7.15
N VAL A 389 8.77 -16.56 -6.25
CA VAL A 389 8.31 -16.71 -4.88
C VAL A 389 7.07 -15.84 -4.68
N GLN A 390 6.03 -16.44 -4.13
CA GLN A 390 4.87 -15.74 -3.58
C GLN A 390 4.90 -15.99 -2.07
N PRO A 391 5.25 -14.97 -1.26
CA PRO A 391 5.29 -15.14 0.19
C PRO A 391 3.95 -15.62 0.72
N TYR A 392 3.99 -16.62 1.59
CA TYR A 392 2.80 -16.95 2.36
C TYR A 392 2.46 -15.78 3.30
N LYS A 393 1.24 -15.33 3.24
CA LYS A 393 0.71 -14.25 4.08
C LYS A 393 -0.47 -14.79 4.86
N GLY A 394 -0.22 -15.10 6.15
CA GLY A 394 -1.25 -15.52 7.09
C GLY A 394 -1.92 -14.34 7.79
N PRO A 395 -2.85 -14.61 8.71
CA PRO A 395 -3.65 -13.57 9.37
C PRO A 395 -2.84 -12.59 10.23
N ASN A 396 -1.61 -12.93 10.61
CA ASN A 396 -0.74 -12.07 11.42
C ASN A 396 0.37 -11.40 10.61
N PHE A 397 0.46 -11.67 9.29
CA PHE A 397 1.53 -11.18 8.43
C PHE A 397 1.73 -9.66 8.55
N PHE A 398 0.67 -8.89 8.38
CA PHE A 398 0.74 -7.42 8.43
C PHE A 398 1.23 -6.94 9.80
N THR A 399 0.65 -7.45 10.89
CA THR A 399 1.01 -7.03 12.24
C THR A 399 2.47 -7.34 12.58
N ILE A 400 2.98 -8.52 12.19
CA ILE A 400 4.37 -8.89 12.47
C ILE A 400 5.33 -8.08 11.58
N THR A 401 4.97 -7.86 10.31
CA THR A 401 5.73 -6.97 9.42
C THR A 401 5.88 -5.57 10.03
N GLN A 402 4.78 -5.02 10.56
CA GLN A 402 4.79 -3.69 11.20
C GLN A 402 5.76 -3.63 12.38
N ILE A 403 5.78 -4.63 13.26
CA ILE A 403 6.72 -4.71 14.39
C ILE A 403 8.17 -4.62 13.91
N VAL A 404 8.53 -5.35 12.85
CA VAL A 404 9.90 -5.36 12.32
C VAL A 404 10.24 -4.04 11.63
N THR A 405 9.31 -3.47 10.85
CA THR A 405 9.53 -2.18 10.17
C THR A 405 9.59 -1.02 11.15
N ASP A 406 8.82 -1.04 12.25
CA ASP A 406 8.94 -0.08 13.35
C ASP A 406 10.30 -0.18 14.03
N ALA A 407 10.82 -1.39 14.20
CA ALA A 407 12.17 -1.58 14.72
C ALA A 407 13.24 -0.99 13.79
N MET A 408 13.09 -1.11 12.48
CA MET A 408 13.99 -0.47 11.52
C MET A 408 13.87 1.05 11.54
N THR A 409 12.65 1.58 11.63
CA THR A 409 12.38 3.01 11.68
C THR A 409 13.06 3.66 12.88
N ARG A 410 13.02 3.01 14.07
CA ARG A 410 13.73 3.49 15.27
C ARG A 410 15.24 3.64 15.04
N VAL A 411 15.84 2.81 14.18
CA VAL A 411 17.29 2.82 13.91
C VAL A 411 17.65 3.74 12.74
N ASP A 412 16.99 3.56 11.60
CA ASP A 412 17.33 4.25 10.35
C ASP A 412 16.83 5.70 10.31
N VAL A 413 15.57 5.93 10.70
CA VAL A 413 14.91 7.23 10.58
C VAL A 413 15.02 8.05 11.86
N ASP A 414 14.49 7.50 12.97
CA ASP A 414 14.37 8.21 14.24
C ASP A 414 15.71 8.35 14.97
N LYS A 415 16.62 7.39 14.73
CA LYS A 415 17.96 7.31 15.38
C LYS A 415 17.89 7.29 16.91
N THR A 416 16.82 6.67 17.43
CA THR A 416 16.56 6.55 18.87
C THR A 416 17.15 5.28 19.47
N ASP A 417 17.45 4.28 18.65
CA ASP A 417 17.98 2.98 19.07
C ASP A 417 19.13 2.53 18.15
N ASP A 418 19.94 1.61 18.64
CA ASP A 418 20.81 0.77 17.81
C ASP A 418 20.04 -0.48 17.33
N ALA A 419 20.61 -1.19 16.35
CA ALA A 419 19.96 -2.35 15.74
C ALA A 419 19.64 -3.47 16.75
N SER A 420 20.50 -3.70 17.76
CA SER A 420 20.28 -4.73 18.76
C SER A 420 19.17 -4.36 19.74
N SER A 421 19.24 -3.14 20.31
CA SER A 421 18.24 -2.68 21.27
C SER A 421 16.85 -2.53 20.63
N SER A 422 16.78 -2.13 19.36
CA SER A 422 15.52 -2.04 18.64
C SER A 422 14.92 -3.42 18.32
N TRP A 423 15.77 -4.42 18.01
CA TRP A 423 15.31 -5.80 17.83
C TRP A 423 14.77 -6.39 19.13
N ASP A 424 15.45 -6.17 20.27
CA ASP A 424 14.96 -6.63 21.59
C ASP A 424 13.57 -6.05 21.90
N LYS A 425 13.29 -4.81 21.51
CA LYS A 425 11.96 -4.21 21.61
C LYS A 425 10.96 -4.91 20.69
N ALA A 426 11.34 -5.19 19.44
CA ALA A 426 10.49 -5.93 18.50
C ALA A 426 10.13 -7.32 19.03
N LEU A 427 11.06 -8.04 19.62
CA LEU A 427 10.77 -9.32 20.29
C LEU A 427 9.76 -9.15 21.44
N SER A 428 9.92 -8.10 22.25
CA SER A 428 8.98 -7.81 23.33
C SER A 428 7.58 -7.43 22.83
N GLU A 429 7.49 -6.66 21.75
CA GLU A 429 6.23 -6.29 21.08
C GLU A 429 5.55 -7.53 20.48
N PHE A 430 6.32 -8.40 19.82
CA PHE A 430 5.82 -9.66 19.30
C PHE A 430 5.27 -10.58 20.42
N ASP A 431 6.01 -10.72 21.54
CA ASP A 431 5.56 -11.54 22.68
C ASP A 431 4.23 -11.03 23.27
N GLN A 432 3.96 -9.71 23.20
CA GLN A 432 2.70 -9.13 23.69
C GLN A 432 1.49 -9.49 22.81
N LEU A 433 1.69 -9.89 21.56
CA LEU A 433 0.61 -10.37 20.70
C LEU A 433 0.03 -11.71 21.19
N GLY A 434 0.79 -12.48 21.98
CA GLY A 434 0.36 -13.78 22.48
C GLY A 434 0.25 -14.86 21.40
N LEU A 435 0.90 -14.68 20.28
CA LEU A 435 0.95 -15.62 19.16
C LEU A 435 1.96 -16.74 19.52
N GLN A 436 1.46 -17.97 19.74
CA GLN A 436 2.28 -19.15 20.09
C GLN A 436 1.91 -20.34 19.21
#